data_f113d1f33097f18bc6ee6aeac322de79
#
_entry.id   f113d1f33097f18bc6ee6aeac322de79
#
_cell.length_a   1.000
_cell.length_b   1.000
_cell.length_c   1.000
_cell.angle_alpha   90.00
_cell.angle_beta   90.00
_cell.angle_gamma   90.00
#
_symmetry.space_group_name_H-M   'P 1'
#
loop_
_entity.id
_entity.type
_entity.pdbx_description
1 polymer ?
#
loop_
_entity_poly.entity_id
_entity_poly.type
_entity_poly.pdbx_seq_one_letter_code
_entity_poly.pdbx_strand_id
1 'polypeptide(L)'
;MGEPIVEWLNQQQDNMVELLRDLVDIDSNSFNKAGVDLVGARLTAFFDDNEIPHETIPLEEYGNAIRAVVSGGDGNQPILLCGHRDTVFPTGEVEKRPFSIADGKAFGPGVADMKPGLVINAFILAAFHKFGGHPNPLVGLFTGCLLYTSPSPRDLH
;
A
#
# COMPACT_ATOMS: atom_id res chain seq x y z
N MET A 1 -5.58 19.93 -14.74
CA MET A 1 -4.84 19.09 -13.79
C MET A 1 -5.21 17.60 -13.87
N GLY A 2 -6.42 17.21 -14.23
CA GLY A 2 -6.83 15.79 -14.26
C GLY A 2 -6.33 14.96 -15.43
N GLU A 3 -6.34 15.48 -16.65
CA GLU A 3 -6.00 14.67 -17.85
C GLU A 3 -4.59 14.06 -17.85
N PRO A 4 -3.50 14.81 -17.55
CA PRO A 4 -2.15 14.23 -17.57
C PRO A 4 -1.94 13.14 -16.49
N ILE A 5 -2.56 13.29 -15.32
CA ILE A 5 -2.50 12.31 -14.24
C ILE A 5 -3.20 11.01 -14.64
N VAL A 6 -4.41 11.11 -15.21
CA VAL A 6 -5.18 9.95 -15.67
C VAL A 6 -4.47 9.25 -16.82
N GLU A 7 -3.94 9.99 -17.77
CA GLU A 7 -3.17 9.44 -18.89
C GLU A 7 -1.94 8.68 -18.39
N TRP A 8 -1.18 9.27 -17.48
CA TRP A 8 -0.02 8.59 -16.89
C TRP A 8 -0.41 7.33 -16.13
N LEU A 9 -1.48 7.38 -15.30
CA LEU A 9 -1.96 6.21 -14.56
C LEU A 9 -2.40 5.08 -15.48
N ASN A 10 -3.05 5.39 -16.61
CA ASN A 10 -3.44 4.39 -17.60
C ASN A 10 -2.23 3.66 -18.23
N GLN A 11 -1.07 4.32 -18.30
CA GLN A 11 0.17 3.73 -18.78
C GLN A 11 0.90 2.89 -17.73
N GLN A 12 0.47 2.92 -16.46
CA GLN A 12 1.13 2.22 -15.35
C GLN A 12 0.54 0.84 -15.05
N GLN A 13 -0.40 0.33 -15.84
CA GLN A 13 -1.09 -0.92 -15.53
C GLN A 13 -0.13 -2.08 -15.25
N ASP A 14 0.88 -2.28 -16.10
CA ASP A 14 1.84 -3.37 -15.95
C ASP A 14 2.69 -3.18 -14.68
N ASN A 15 3.14 -1.95 -14.41
CA ASN A 15 3.89 -1.62 -13.20
C ASN A 15 3.05 -1.81 -11.92
N MET A 16 1.75 -1.48 -11.97
CA MET A 16 0.83 -1.74 -10.86
C MET A 16 0.66 -3.24 -10.60
N VAL A 17 0.55 -4.04 -11.66
CA VAL A 17 0.43 -5.50 -11.56
C VAL A 17 1.74 -6.11 -11.03
N GLU A 18 2.89 -5.60 -11.45
CA GLU A 18 4.19 -6.05 -10.96
C GLU A 18 4.36 -5.74 -9.47
N LEU A 19 4.08 -4.50 -9.04
CA LEU A 19 4.10 -4.15 -7.62
C LEU A 19 3.11 -5.01 -6.82
N LEU A 20 1.90 -5.25 -7.33
CA LEU A 20 0.92 -6.12 -6.68
C LEU A 20 1.46 -7.54 -6.51
N ARG A 21 2.08 -8.11 -7.55
CA ARG A 21 2.74 -9.43 -7.48
C ARG A 21 3.75 -9.47 -6.35
N ASP A 22 4.67 -8.50 -6.31
CA ASP A 22 5.70 -8.42 -5.29
C ASP A 22 5.12 -8.40 -3.88
N LEU A 23 4.05 -7.61 -3.67
CA LEU A 23 3.41 -7.54 -2.36
C LEU A 23 2.65 -8.84 -2.01
N VAL A 24 1.97 -9.47 -2.98
CA VAL A 24 1.19 -10.69 -2.75
C VAL A 24 2.09 -11.87 -2.46
N ASP A 25 3.25 -11.96 -3.10
CA ASP A 25 4.23 -13.04 -2.93
C ASP A 25 5.06 -12.92 -1.63
N ILE A 26 4.66 -12.01 -0.73
CA ILE A 26 5.20 -11.92 0.64
C ILE A 26 4.14 -12.36 1.64
N ASP A 27 4.43 -13.40 2.45
CA ASP A 27 3.60 -13.76 3.59
C ASP A 27 3.58 -12.63 4.63
N SER A 28 2.41 -12.12 4.94
CA SER A 28 2.23 -10.98 5.84
C SER A 28 1.08 -11.19 6.82
N ASN A 29 1.04 -12.35 7.50
CA ASN A 29 0.07 -12.55 8.58
C ASN A 29 0.20 -11.46 9.64
N SER A 30 -0.92 -11.00 10.22
CA SER A 30 -0.96 -9.90 11.20
C SER A 30 0.02 -10.09 12.37
N PHE A 31 0.27 -11.34 12.79
CA PHE A 31 1.21 -11.69 13.86
C PHE A 31 2.64 -11.97 13.35
N ASN A 32 2.88 -11.93 12.05
CA ASN A 32 4.20 -12.05 11.45
C ASN A 32 4.77 -10.66 11.14
N LYS A 33 5.23 -9.97 12.19
CA LYS A 33 5.82 -8.63 12.06
C LYS A 33 6.87 -8.54 10.95
N ALA A 34 7.75 -9.52 10.85
CA ALA A 34 8.82 -9.53 9.85
C ALA A 34 8.26 -9.57 8.41
N GLY A 35 7.25 -10.39 8.15
CA GLY A 35 6.59 -10.45 6.85
C GLY A 35 5.85 -9.16 6.50
N VAL A 36 5.14 -8.57 7.47
CA VAL A 36 4.47 -7.29 7.28
C VAL A 36 5.47 -6.16 7.01
N ASP A 37 6.62 -6.17 7.68
CA ASP A 37 7.70 -5.21 7.47
C ASP A 37 8.38 -5.40 6.10
N LEU A 38 8.47 -6.63 5.57
CA LEU A 38 8.94 -6.88 4.19
C LEU A 38 8.01 -6.28 3.14
N VAL A 39 6.67 -6.41 3.31
CA VAL A 39 5.71 -5.68 2.47
C VAL A 39 5.95 -4.17 2.55
N GLY A 40 6.23 -3.68 3.76
CA GLY A 40 6.59 -2.28 3.98
C GLY A 40 7.86 -1.86 3.24
N ALA A 41 8.91 -2.66 3.32
CA ALA A 41 10.17 -2.40 2.63
C ALA A 41 9.99 -2.33 1.09
N ARG A 42 9.11 -3.16 0.53
CA ARG A 42 8.82 -3.09 -0.91
C ARG A 42 8.06 -1.81 -1.29
N LEU A 43 7.16 -1.33 -0.43
CA LEU A 43 6.48 -0.06 -0.64
C LEU A 43 7.41 1.15 -0.48
N THR A 44 8.29 1.14 0.52
CA THR A 44 9.27 2.24 0.70
C THR A 44 10.25 2.29 -0.45
N ALA A 45 10.70 1.14 -1.00
CA ALA A 45 11.50 1.11 -2.21
C ALA A 45 10.76 1.77 -3.41
N PHE A 46 9.47 1.51 -3.57
CA PHE A 46 8.66 2.20 -4.59
C PHE A 46 8.60 3.72 -4.35
N PHE A 47 8.50 4.16 -3.10
CA PHE A 47 8.51 5.59 -2.76
C PHE A 47 9.88 6.22 -3.04
N ASP A 48 10.97 5.53 -2.74
CA ASP A 48 12.33 5.98 -3.06
C ASP A 48 12.52 6.13 -4.57
N ASP A 49 12.11 5.14 -5.36
CA ASP A 49 12.20 5.14 -6.82
C ASP A 49 11.40 6.29 -7.46
N ASN A 50 10.34 6.75 -6.79
CA ASN A 50 9.50 7.86 -7.23
C ASN A 50 9.78 9.17 -6.48
N GLU A 51 10.85 9.24 -5.67
CA GLU A 51 11.27 10.42 -4.89
C GLU A 51 10.18 10.96 -3.95
N ILE A 52 9.28 10.08 -3.46
CA ILE A 52 8.18 10.46 -2.56
C ILE A 52 8.70 10.49 -1.11
N PRO A 53 8.63 11.64 -0.43
CA PRO A 53 9.01 11.73 0.97
C PRO A 53 8.17 10.78 1.84
N HIS A 54 8.86 9.95 2.63
CA HIS A 54 8.20 9.01 3.52
C HIS A 54 9.01 8.77 4.80
N GLU A 55 8.36 8.21 5.79
CA GLU A 55 8.96 7.79 7.05
C GLU A 55 8.36 6.47 7.52
N THR A 56 9.17 5.70 8.23
CA THR A 56 8.72 4.48 8.92
C THR A 56 8.52 4.81 10.40
N ILE A 57 7.32 4.51 10.90
CA ILE A 57 6.93 4.71 12.30
C ILE A 57 7.02 3.35 12.99
N PRO A 58 8.00 3.15 13.90
CA PRO A 58 8.21 1.87 14.54
C PRO A 58 7.05 1.52 15.49
N LEU A 59 6.64 0.26 15.47
CA LEU A 59 5.70 -0.33 16.40
C LEU A 59 6.33 -1.59 17.01
N GLU A 60 6.10 -1.85 18.29
CA GLU A 60 6.73 -2.97 18.99
C GLU A 60 6.08 -4.31 18.63
N GLU A 61 4.78 -4.39 18.65
CA GLU A 61 4.01 -5.64 18.57
C GLU A 61 3.68 -6.04 17.13
N TYR A 62 3.32 -5.07 16.29
CA TYR A 62 2.88 -5.28 14.90
C TYR A 62 3.89 -4.72 13.90
N GLY A 63 3.66 -4.96 12.61
CA GLY A 63 4.47 -4.35 11.55
C GLY A 63 4.47 -2.82 11.68
N ASN A 64 5.63 -2.20 11.42
CA ASN A 64 5.81 -0.77 11.52
C ASN A 64 4.83 -0.04 10.59
N ALA A 65 4.35 1.14 10.97
CA ALA A 65 3.55 1.95 10.04
C ALA A 65 4.45 2.74 9.08
N ILE A 66 3.94 3.06 7.90
CA ILE A 66 4.63 3.91 6.92
C ILE A 66 3.74 5.11 6.62
N ARG A 67 4.31 6.29 6.67
CA ARG A 67 3.67 7.52 6.28
C ARG A 67 4.41 8.12 5.09
N ALA A 68 3.71 8.35 3.98
CA ALA A 68 4.23 9.03 2.80
C ALA A 68 3.46 10.33 2.56
N VAL A 69 4.14 11.38 2.12
CA VAL A 69 3.52 12.71 1.99
C VAL A 69 3.86 13.33 0.64
N VAL A 70 2.84 13.72 -0.08
CA VAL A 70 2.96 14.58 -1.26
C VAL A 70 2.52 15.99 -0.87
N SER A 71 3.43 16.95 -1.03
CA SER A 71 3.17 18.35 -0.71
C SER A 71 1.96 18.86 -1.47
N GLY A 72 1.16 19.66 -0.79
CA GLY A 72 0.02 20.36 -1.38
C GLY A 72 0.37 21.80 -1.75
N GLY A 73 -0.63 22.48 -2.33
CA GLY A 73 -0.59 23.92 -2.48
C GLY A 73 -0.89 24.65 -1.15
N ASP A 74 -1.73 25.65 -1.22
CA ASP A 74 -2.10 26.48 -0.04
C ASP A 74 -3.20 25.85 0.84
N GLY A 75 -3.72 24.69 0.45
CA GLY A 75 -4.74 23.95 1.20
C GLY A 75 -4.15 23.37 2.49
N ASN A 76 -4.87 23.52 3.60
CA ASN A 76 -4.42 23.12 4.93
C ASN A 76 -5.11 21.85 5.47
N GLN A 77 -6.01 21.25 4.69
CA GLN A 77 -6.70 20.02 5.08
C GLN A 77 -6.13 18.82 4.29
N PRO A 78 -5.35 17.94 4.92
CA PRO A 78 -4.79 16.79 4.22
C PRO A 78 -5.87 15.81 3.80
N ILE A 79 -5.66 15.19 2.63
CA ILE A 79 -6.43 14.02 2.18
C ILE A 79 -5.65 12.79 2.61
N LEU A 80 -6.29 11.91 3.37
CA LEU A 80 -5.68 10.70 3.91
C LEU A 80 -6.04 9.49 3.05
N LEU A 81 -5.03 8.77 2.56
CA LEU A 81 -5.12 7.49 1.87
C LEU A 81 -4.64 6.41 2.82
N CYS A 82 -5.55 5.62 3.37
CA CYS A 82 -5.21 4.58 4.33
C CYS A 82 -5.23 3.18 3.71
N GLY A 83 -4.36 2.30 4.23
CA GLY A 83 -4.40 0.88 3.91
C GLY A 83 -3.57 0.06 4.90
N HIS A 84 -3.95 -1.22 5.08
CA HIS A 84 -3.22 -2.16 5.90
C HIS A 84 -2.43 -3.15 5.06
N ARG A 85 -1.26 -3.59 5.57
CA ARG A 85 -0.32 -4.46 4.85
C ARG A 85 -0.41 -5.93 5.27
N ASP A 86 -1.03 -6.17 6.40
CA ASP A 86 -1.23 -7.52 6.90
C ASP A 86 -2.35 -8.27 6.19
N THR A 87 -2.34 -9.57 6.34
CA THR A 87 -3.38 -10.48 5.89
C THR A 87 -3.73 -11.47 6.98
N VAL A 88 -4.90 -12.09 6.87
CA VAL A 88 -5.35 -13.15 7.79
C VAL A 88 -4.78 -14.52 7.46
N PHE A 89 -4.06 -14.67 6.36
CA PHE A 89 -3.53 -15.95 5.90
C PHE A 89 -2.32 -16.38 6.73
N PRO A 90 -2.21 -17.69 7.07
CA PRO A 90 -1.05 -18.19 7.81
C PRO A 90 0.23 -18.10 6.97
N THR A 91 1.37 -18.00 7.66
CA THR A 91 2.70 -18.08 7.01
C THR A 91 2.85 -19.39 6.23
N GLY A 92 3.44 -19.32 5.04
CA GLY A 92 3.56 -20.43 4.09
C GLY A 92 2.37 -20.55 3.14
N GLU A 93 1.40 -19.66 3.19
CA GLU A 93 0.27 -19.67 2.26
C GLU A 93 0.66 -19.23 0.86
N VAL A 94 1.62 -18.31 0.76
CA VAL A 94 2.18 -17.84 -0.52
C VAL A 94 2.82 -19.00 -1.31
N GLU A 95 3.52 -19.92 -0.64
CA GLU A 95 4.12 -21.10 -1.30
C GLU A 95 3.05 -22.02 -1.95
N LYS A 96 1.87 -22.10 -1.34
CA LYS A 96 0.76 -22.92 -1.84
C LYS A 96 -0.03 -22.21 -2.93
N ARG A 97 -0.19 -20.91 -2.81
CA ARG A 97 -1.00 -20.08 -3.72
C ARG A 97 -0.25 -18.77 -4.06
N PRO A 98 0.88 -18.85 -4.81
CA PRO A 98 1.59 -17.66 -5.24
C PRO A 98 0.71 -16.78 -6.14
N PHE A 99 1.12 -15.53 -6.31
CA PHE A 99 0.43 -14.63 -7.23
C PHE A 99 0.31 -15.24 -8.63
N SER A 100 -0.89 -15.23 -9.16
CA SER A 100 -1.14 -15.68 -10.53
C SER A 100 -2.25 -14.85 -11.18
N ILE A 101 -2.26 -14.85 -12.51
CA ILE A 101 -3.33 -14.22 -13.30
C ILE A 101 -3.91 -15.28 -14.22
N ALA A 102 -5.24 -15.44 -14.18
CA ALA A 102 -5.99 -16.30 -15.06
C ALA A 102 -7.34 -15.65 -15.40
N ASP A 103 -7.74 -15.69 -16.66
CA ASP A 103 -9.01 -15.16 -17.15
C ASP A 103 -9.25 -13.68 -16.75
N GLY A 104 -8.18 -12.86 -16.79
CA GLY A 104 -8.23 -11.44 -16.43
C GLY A 104 -8.42 -11.16 -14.93
N LYS A 105 -8.23 -12.16 -14.07
CA LYS A 105 -8.32 -12.05 -12.61
C LYS A 105 -7.00 -12.40 -11.96
N ALA A 106 -6.65 -11.65 -10.92
CA ALA A 106 -5.48 -11.94 -10.08
C ALA A 106 -5.88 -12.83 -8.89
N PHE A 107 -4.99 -13.76 -8.52
CA PHE A 107 -5.15 -14.69 -7.41
C PHE A 107 -3.91 -14.65 -6.51
N GLY A 108 -4.10 -14.90 -5.22
CA GLY A 108 -3.03 -14.96 -4.21
C GLY A 108 -3.48 -14.40 -2.86
N PRO A 109 -2.71 -14.61 -1.77
CA PRO A 109 -3.05 -14.11 -0.44
C PRO A 109 -3.07 -12.57 -0.37
N GLY A 110 -4.18 -11.99 0.05
CA GLY A 110 -4.34 -10.53 0.15
C GLY A 110 -4.61 -9.81 -1.18
N VAL A 111 -4.83 -10.54 -2.29
CA VAL A 111 -5.12 -9.97 -3.61
C VAL A 111 -6.48 -9.26 -3.69
N ALA A 112 -7.33 -9.39 -2.68
CA ALA A 112 -8.59 -8.67 -2.56
C ALA A 112 -8.61 -7.73 -1.36
N ASP A 113 -7.99 -8.13 -0.25
CA ASP A 113 -7.96 -7.40 1.02
C ASP A 113 -6.56 -7.46 1.63
N MET A 114 -5.79 -6.31 1.54
CA MET A 114 -6.10 -5.20 0.64
C MET A 114 -4.86 -4.75 -0.15
N LYS A 115 -3.97 -5.67 -0.53
CA LYS A 115 -2.72 -5.34 -1.24
C LYS A 115 -2.94 -4.53 -2.53
N PRO A 116 -4.01 -4.74 -3.33
CA PRO A 116 -4.31 -3.84 -4.46
C PRO A 116 -4.60 -2.40 -4.03
N GLY A 117 -5.27 -2.22 -2.88
CA GLY A 117 -5.52 -0.88 -2.33
C GLY A 117 -4.23 -0.15 -1.97
N LEU A 118 -3.20 -0.88 -1.47
CA LEU A 118 -1.89 -0.30 -1.21
C LEU A 118 -1.22 0.17 -2.51
N VAL A 119 -1.30 -0.65 -3.57
CA VAL A 119 -0.78 -0.31 -4.90
C VAL A 119 -1.49 0.93 -5.45
N ILE A 120 -2.82 0.97 -5.40
CA ILE A 120 -3.60 2.12 -5.85
C ILE A 120 -3.18 3.39 -5.09
N ASN A 121 -3.09 3.33 -3.77
CA ASN A 121 -2.67 4.47 -2.94
C ASN A 121 -1.24 4.92 -3.30
N ALA A 122 -0.30 3.99 -3.49
CA ALA A 122 1.06 4.30 -3.86
C ALA A 122 1.15 5.00 -5.23
N PHE A 123 0.43 4.51 -6.24
CA PHE A 123 0.41 5.13 -7.57
C PHE A 123 -0.34 6.46 -7.61
N ILE A 124 -1.36 6.66 -6.77
CA ILE A 124 -1.99 7.98 -6.60
C ILE A 124 -0.97 8.99 -6.06
N LEU A 125 -0.23 8.63 -5.01
CA LEU A 125 0.82 9.49 -4.46
C LEU A 125 1.88 9.80 -5.51
N ALA A 126 2.36 8.79 -6.26
CA ALA A 126 3.36 8.97 -7.33
C ALA A 126 2.84 9.88 -8.45
N ALA A 127 1.60 9.70 -8.88
CA ALA A 127 0.98 10.53 -9.91
C ALA A 127 0.92 12.00 -9.48
N PHE A 128 0.39 12.28 -8.30
CA PHE A 128 0.33 13.66 -7.82
C PHE A 128 1.71 14.25 -7.56
N HIS A 129 2.65 13.48 -7.01
CA HIS A 129 4.02 13.94 -6.82
C HIS A 129 4.66 14.35 -8.14
N LYS A 130 4.55 13.51 -9.16
CA LYS A 130 5.10 13.72 -10.51
C LYS A 130 4.53 14.96 -11.20
N PHE A 131 3.26 15.26 -11.01
CA PHE A 131 2.56 16.35 -11.69
C PHE A 131 2.37 17.61 -10.83
N GLY A 132 3.21 17.83 -9.84
CA GLY A 132 3.30 19.07 -9.07
C GLY A 132 2.40 19.13 -7.84
N GLY A 133 1.89 18.00 -7.38
CA GLY A 133 1.10 17.90 -6.15
C GLY A 133 -0.40 18.13 -6.35
N HIS A 134 -1.09 18.23 -5.24
CA HIS A 134 -2.54 18.51 -5.14
C HIS A 134 -2.71 19.78 -4.30
N PRO A 135 -3.77 20.59 -4.48
CA PRO A 135 -4.02 21.78 -3.66
C PRO A 135 -3.97 21.51 -2.15
N ASN A 136 -4.47 20.37 -1.70
CA ASN A 136 -4.29 19.89 -0.33
C ASN A 136 -3.18 18.84 -0.24
N PRO A 137 -2.44 18.73 0.86
CA PRO A 137 -1.47 17.66 1.05
C PRO A 137 -2.13 16.27 0.94
N LEU A 138 -1.48 15.35 0.24
CA LEU A 138 -1.88 13.94 0.23
C LEU A 138 -1.00 13.19 1.23
N VAL A 139 -1.62 12.43 2.12
CA VAL A 139 -0.94 11.63 3.12
C VAL A 139 -1.34 10.17 2.92
N GLY A 140 -0.39 9.34 2.53
CA GLY A 140 -0.53 7.88 2.56
C GLY A 140 -0.17 7.35 3.94
N LEU A 141 -1.06 6.57 4.56
CA LEU A 141 -0.81 5.86 5.80
C LEU A 141 -0.98 4.36 5.57
N PHE A 142 0.14 3.64 5.60
CA PHE A 142 0.20 2.20 5.36
C PHE A 142 0.48 1.49 6.69
N THR A 143 -0.57 0.98 7.31
CA THR A 143 -0.49 0.39 8.65
C THR A 143 -0.01 -1.06 8.62
N GLY A 144 0.56 -1.52 9.72
CA GLY A 144 1.04 -2.89 9.85
C GLY A 144 -0.06 -3.88 10.21
N CYS A 145 -1.15 -3.42 10.84
CA CYS A 145 -2.25 -4.29 11.25
C CYS A 145 -3.58 -3.55 11.18
N LEU A 146 -4.57 -4.16 10.53
CA LEU A 146 -5.93 -3.63 10.45
C LEU A 146 -6.57 -3.50 11.84
N LEU A 147 -6.49 -4.56 12.64
CA LEU A 147 -7.18 -4.64 13.94
C LEU A 147 -6.65 -3.61 14.95
N TYR A 148 -5.36 -3.30 14.90
CA TYR A 148 -4.75 -2.31 15.77
C TYR A 148 -5.12 -0.87 15.39
N THR A 149 -5.27 -0.61 14.10
CA THR A 149 -5.47 0.75 13.57
C THR A 149 -6.92 1.10 13.31
N SER A 150 -7.78 0.09 13.23
CA SER A 150 -9.21 0.25 12.97
C SER A 150 -10.03 -0.82 13.70
N PRO A 151 -9.98 -0.89 15.05
CA PRO A 151 -10.72 -1.89 15.80
C PRO A 151 -12.22 -1.71 15.56
N SER A 152 -12.85 -2.74 15.03
CA SER A 152 -14.30 -2.82 14.91
C SER A 152 -14.88 -3.48 16.18
N PRO A 153 -16.09 -3.10 16.63
CA PRO A 153 -16.78 -3.84 17.71
C PRO A 153 -16.98 -5.33 17.40
N ARG A 154 -16.87 -5.75 16.14
CA ARG A 154 -16.96 -7.16 15.72
C ARG A 154 -15.66 -7.94 15.94
N ASP A 155 -14.54 -7.25 16.11
CA ASP A 155 -13.21 -7.84 16.27
C ASP A 155 -12.84 -8.05 17.74
N LEU A 156 -13.72 -7.65 18.66
CA LEU A 156 -13.54 -7.74 20.11
C LEU A 156 -14.15 -9.00 20.75
N HIS A 157 -14.48 -10.03 19.95
CA HIS A 157 -15.10 -11.29 20.44
C HIS A 157 -14.31 -12.52 20.05
#